data_b17974db18519fc865f3aa8d2a2e8a2d
#
_entry.id   b17974db18519fc865f3aa8d2a2e8a2d
#
_cell.length_a   1.000
_cell.length_b   1.000
_cell.length_c   1.000
_cell.angle_alpha   90.00
_cell.angle_beta   90.00
_cell.angle_gamma   90.00
#
_symmetry.space_group_name_H-M   'P 1'
#
loop_
_entity.id
_entity.type
_entity.pdbx_description
1 polymer ?
#
loop_
_entity_poly.entity_id
_entity_poly.type
_entity_poly.pdbx_seq_one_letter_code
_entity_poly.pdbx_strand_id
1 'polypeptide(L)'
;MSYRNQFIWKRGVQLAVNCYQVTKHFPQSEIYGLTSQIRRSAVSVPSNIAEGYGRQYKNEYIQFLHLALGSLRELDTQLIIAKQVGLANEALLNPVINEVEEMQKVMVATLNKMKS
;
A
#
# COMPACT_ATOMS: atom_id res chain seq x y z
N MET A 1 22.55 0.94 -8.26
CA MET A 1 21.40 1.77 -7.93
C MET A 1 20.59 1.16 -6.81
N SER A 2 20.06 1.99 -5.94
CA SER A 2 19.29 1.53 -4.81
C SER A 2 17.78 1.63 -5.10
N TYR A 3 17.00 0.68 -4.57
CA TYR A 3 15.53 0.76 -4.63
C TYR A 3 15.01 2.05 -3.97
N ARG A 4 15.78 2.65 -3.07
CA ARG A 4 15.42 3.89 -2.39
C ARG A 4 15.23 5.07 -3.34
N ASN A 5 15.79 4.99 -4.56
CA ASN A 5 15.63 6.03 -5.57
C ASN A 5 14.41 5.81 -6.46
N GLN A 6 13.73 4.68 -6.33
CA GLN A 6 12.58 4.35 -7.15
C GLN A 6 11.35 5.13 -6.68
N PHE A 7 10.69 5.78 -7.64
CA PHE A 7 9.49 6.59 -7.38
C PHE A 7 8.39 5.79 -6.69
N ILE A 8 8.12 4.58 -7.20
CA ILE A 8 7.05 3.75 -6.65
C ILE A 8 7.36 3.28 -5.22
N TRP A 9 8.64 3.04 -4.91
CA TRP A 9 9.04 2.69 -3.55
C TRP A 9 8.81 3.86 -2.59
N LYS A 10 9.24 5.07 -3.00
CA LYS A 10 9.06 6.27 -2.18
C LYS A 10 7.58 6.54 -1.89
N ARG A 11 6.73 6.39 -2.91
CA ARG A 11 5.28 6.54 -2.73
C ARG A 11 4.72 5.48 -1.81
N GLY A 12 5.19 4.25 -1.92
CA GLY A 12 4.76 3.16 -1.06
C GLY A 12 5.11 3.39 0.40
N VAL A 13 6.31 3.89 0.66
CA VAL A 13 6.74 4.24 2.03
C VAL A 13 5.85 5.36 2.59
N GLN A 14 5.62 6.41 1.82
CA GLN A 14 4.78 7.53 2.27
C GLN A 14 3.35 7.06 2.55
N LEU A 15 2.81 6.21 1.70
CA LEU A 15 1.49 5.62 1.91
C LEU A 15 1.43 4.85 3.24
N ALA A 16 2.45 4.04 3.51
CA ALA A 16 2.51 3.29 4.77
C ALA A 16 2.58 4.20 5.98
N VAL A 17 3.37 5.27 5.90
CA VAL A 17 3.45 6.28 6.96
C VAL A 17 2.07 6.91 7.19
N ASN A 18 1.37 7.28 6.13
CA ASN A 18 0.04 7.87 6.23
C ASN A 18 -0.97 6.90 6.83
N CYS A 19 -0.86 5.61 6.54
CA CYS A 19 -1.71 4.59 7.15
C CYS A 19 -1.44 4.46 8.65
N TYR A 20 -0.19 4.53 9.07
CA TYR A 20 0.15 4.53 10.49
C TYR A 20 -0.46 5.74 11.19
N GLN A 21 -0.39 6.91 10.56
CA GLN A 21 -0.92 8.14 11.15
C GLN A 21 -2.44 8.08 11.28
N VAL A 22 -3.15 7.65 10.24
CA VAL A 22 -4.63 7.60 10.29
C VAL A 22 -5.11 6.54 11.29
N THR A 23 -4.42 5.40 11.37
CA THR A 23 -4.84 4.34 12.28
C THR A 23 -4.58 4.65 13.75
N LYS A 24 -3.79 5.68 14.06
CA LYS A 24 -3.66 6.17 15.44
C LYS A 24 -5.00 6.70 15.97
N HIS A 25 -5.89 7.11 15.09
CA HIS A 25 -7.22 7.59 15.46
C HIS A 25 -8.24 6.47 15.65
N PHE A 26 -7.88 5.23 15.33
CA PHE A 26 -8.78 4.10 15.49
C PHE A 26 -8.94 3.74 16.97
N PRO A 27 -10.10 3.16 17.37
CA PRO A 27 -10.29 2.71 18.76
C PRO A 27 -9.25 1.68 19.16
N GLN A 28 -8.88 1.70 20.44
CA GLN A 28 -7.94 0.73 21.01
C GLN A 28 -8.41 -0.71 20.80
N SER A 29 -9.72 -0.92 20.78
CA SER A 29 -10.31 -2.25 20.53
C SER A 29 -9.93 -2.85 19.18
N GLU A 30 -9.48 -2.02 18.22
CA GLU A 30 -9.09 -2.47 16.87
C GLU A 30 -7.59 -2.73 16.73
N ILE A 31 -6.83 -2.65 17.82
CA ILE A 31 -5.37 -2.80 17.73
C ILE A 31 -4.96 -4.15 17.14
N TYR A 32 -5.70 -5.22 17.44
CA TYR A 32 -5.47 -6.55 16.88
C TYR A 32 -6.43 -6.87 15.72
N GLY A 33 -7.24 -5.91 15.31
CA GLY A 33 -8.18 -6.02 14.20
C GLY A 33 -7.71 -5.23 12.99
N LEU A 34 -8.55 -4.29 12.53
CA LEU A 34 -8.27 -3.52 11.31
C LEU A 34 -7.03 -2.65 11.43
N THR A 35 -6.70 -2.13 12.61
CA THR A 35 -5.45 -1.38 12.79
C THR A 35 -4.25 -2.22 12.36
N SER A 36 -4.15 -3.43 12.88
CA SER A 36 -3.05 -4.35 12.58
C SER A 36 -3.05 -4.75 11.11
N GLN A 37 -4.22 -5.08 10.55
CA GLN A 37 -4.34 -5.52 9.16
C GLN A 37 -3.96 -4.42 8.18
N ILE A 38 -4.42 -3.19 8.41
CA ILE A 38 -4.11 -2.04 7.55
C ILE A 38 -2.61 -1.77 7.56
N ARG A 39 -1.99 -1.77 8.74
CA ARG A 39 -0.55 -1.52 8.86
C ARG A 39 0.26 -2.60 8.15
N ARG A 40 -0.14 -3.85 8.28
CA ARG A 40 0.54 -4.96 7.62
C ARG A 40 0.44 -4.86 6.10
N SER A 41 -0.76 -4.61 5.58
CA SER A 41 -0.96 -4.46 4.14
C SER A 41 -0.19 -3.26 3.59
N ALA A 42 -0.20 -2.14 4.32
CA ALA A 42 0.49 -0.92 3.90
C ALA A 42 2.01 -1.13 3.81
N VAL A 43 2.62 -1.74 4.83
CA VAL A 43 4.07 -2.01 4.84
C VAL A 43 4.45 -3.00 3.75
N SER A 44 3.58 -3.95 3.44
CA SER A 44 3.80 -4.95 2.41
C SER A 44 4.01 -4.33 1.02
N VAL A 45 3.44 -3.15 0.73
CA VAL A 45 3.57 -2.50 -0.57
C VAL A 45 5.03 -2.13 -0.86
N PRO A 46 5.67 -1.24 -0.09
CA PRO A 46 7.07 -0.89 -0.38
C PRO A 46 8.02 -2.05 -0.13
N SER A 47 7.70 -2.96 0.78
CA SER A 47 8.54 -4.12 1.06
C SER A 47 8.65 -5.03 -0.14
N ASN A 48 7.54 -5.30 -0.84
CA ASN A 48 7.55 -6.12 -2.04
C ASN A 48 8.24 -5.41 -3.21
N ILE A 49 8.07 -4.10 -3.33
CA ILE A 49 8.76 -3.33 -4.37
C ILE A 49 10.28 -3.44 -4.17
N ALA A 50 10.75 -3.25 -2.93
CA ALA A 50 12.18 -3.34 -2.62
C ALA A 50 12.72 -4.75 -2.86
N GLU A 51 11.97 -5.75 -2.41
CA GLU A 51 12.37 -7.16 -2.58
C GLU A 51 12.49 -7.52 -4.06
N GLY A 52 11.52 -7.11 -4.86
CA GLY A 52 11.54 -7.40 -6.29
C GLY A 52 12.64 -6.67 -7.04
N TYR A 53 12.92 -5.42 -6.65
CA TYR A 53 13.97 -4.64 -7.29
C TYR A 53 15.36 -5.29 -7.14
N GLY A 54 15.56 -6.01 -6.04
CA GLY A 54 16.83 -6.72 -5.79
C GLY A 54 16.97 -8.04 -6.54
N ARG A 55 15.95 -8.48 -7.26
CA ARG A 55 16.00 -9.76 -7.98
C ARG A 55 16.79 -9.64 -9.27
N GLN A 56 17.41 -10.75 -9.66
CA GLN A 56 18.26 -10.81 -10.84
C GLN A 56 17.45 -10.74 -12.15
N TYR A 57 16.25 -11.35 -12.17
CA TYR A 57 15.47 -11.48 -13.40
C TYR A 57 14.24 -10.57 -13.39
N LYS A 58 13.95 -9.99 -14.55
CA LYS A 58 12.81 -9.11 -14.76
C LYS A 58 11.48 -9.78 -14.37
N ASN A 59 11.31 -11.05 -14.71
CA ASN A 59 10.07 -11.77 -14.40
C ASN A 59 9.83 -11.89 -12.89
N GLU A 60 10.90 -12.03 -12.11
CA GLU A 60 10.79 -12.05 -10.66
C GLU A 60 10.37 -10.69 -10.12
N TYR A 61 10.94 -9.62 -10.67
CA TYR A 61 10.54 -8.27 -10.29
C TYR A 61 9.06 -8.03 -10.57
N ILE A 62 8.60 -8.44 -11.76
CA ILE A 62 7.18 -8.33 -12.13
C ILE A 62 6.30 -9.06 -11.13
N GLN A 63 6.68 -10.25 -10.68
CA GLN A 63 5.91 -11.01 -9.69
C GLN A 63 5.81 -10.25 -8.36
N PHE A 64 6.91 -9.65 -7.91
CA PHE A 64 6.88 -8.87 -6.66
C PHE A 64 6.03 -7.61 -6.81
N LEU A 65 6.02 -6.97 -7.99
CA LEU A 65 5.12 -5.85 -8.24
C LEU A 65 3.66 -6.29 -8.22
N HIS A 66 3.35 -7.49 -8.70
CA HIS A 66 1.99 -8.04 -8.59
C HIS A 66 1.61 -8.28 -7.12
N LEU A 67 2.55 -8.74 -6.29
CA LEU A 67 2.31 -8.89 -4.86
C LEU A 67 2.03 -7.53 -4.20
N ALA A 68 2.79 -6.50 -4.58
CA ALA A 68 2.55 -5.15 -4.08
C ALA A 68 1.17 -4.63 -4.50
N LEU A 69 0.77 -4.89 -5.74
CA LEU A 69 -0.56 -4.51 -6.23
C LEU A 69 -1.67 -5.23 -5.45
N GLY A 70 -1.48 -6.53 -5.16
CA GLY A 70 -2.40 -7.29 -4.33
C GLY A 70 -2.53 -6.69 -2.93
N SER A 71 -1.41 -6.26 -2.35
CA SER A 71 -1.40 -5.60 -1.04
C SER A 71 -2.15 -4.26 -1.08
N LEU A 72 -2.03 -3.51 -2.18
CA LEU A 72 -2.79 -2.27 -2.36
C LEU A 72 -4.29 -2.52 -2.41
N ARG A 73 -4.72 -3.57 -3.11
CA ARG A 73 -6.14 -3.92 -3.18
C ARG A 73 -6.68 -4.36 -1.83
N GLU A 74 -5.89 -5.11 -1.09
CA GLU A 74 -6.23 -5.53 0.27
C GLU A 74 -6.36 -4.31 1.18
N LEU A 75 -5.39 -3.40 1.11
CA LEU A 75 -5.38 -2.15 1.87
C LEU A 75 -6.59 -1.28 1.54
N ASP A 76 -6.91 -1.14 0.26
CA ASP A 76 -8.07 -0.39 -0.20
C ASP A 76 -9.35 -0.92 0.44
N THR A 77 -9.52 -2.24 0.40
CA THR A 77 -10.68 -2.91 0.98
C THR A 77 -10.78 -2.65 2.48
N GLN A 78 -9.67 -2.78 3.19
CA GLN A 78 -9.62 -2.58 4.64
C GLN A 78 -9.95 -1.14 5.04
N LEU A 79 -9.41 -0.16 4.30
CA LEU A 79 -9.68 1.25 4.56
C LEU A 79 -11.15 1.61 4.28
N ILE A 80 -11.72 1.05 3.24
CA ILE A 80 -13.13 1.26 2.92
C ILE A 80 -14.02 0.68 4.03
N ILE A 81 -13.69 -0.51 4.53
CA ILE A 81 -14.41 -1.11 5.65
C ILE A 81 -14.31 -0.21 6.89
N ALA A 82 -13.09 0.26 7.19
CA ALA A 82 -12.86 1.14 8.34
C ALA A 82 -13.72 2.40 8.24
N LYS A 83 -13.84 2.96 7.05
CA LYS A 83 -14.66 4.14 6.81
C LYS A 83 -16.14 3.83 7.05
N GLN A 84 -16.62 2.72 6.51
CA GLN A 84 -18.04 2.36 6.60
C GLN A 84 -18.49 2.01 8.02
N VAL A 85 -17.60 1.42 8.81
CA VAL A 85 -17.92 1.11 10.22
C VAL A 85 -17.55 2.25 11.17
N GLY A 86 -16.99 3.35 10.63
CA GLY A 86 -16.77 4.55 11.42
C GLY A 86 -15.59 4.52 12.37
N LEU A 87 -14.49 3.85 12.01
CA LEU A 87 -13.32 3.75 12.90
C LEU A 87 -12.55 5.07 13.02
N ALA A 88 -12.70 5.96 12.05
CA ALA A 88 -12.11 7.30 12.08
C ALA A 88 -12.95 8.23 11.21
N ASN A 89 -12.70 9.53 11.35
CA ASN A 89 -13.39 10.56 10.57
C ASN A 89 -13.10 10.38 9.09
N GLU A 90 -14.14 10.52 8.25
CA GLU A 90 -14.00 10.43 6.80
C GLU A 90 -12.98 11.43 6.24
N ALA A 91 -12.90 12.62 6.86
CA ALA A 91 -11.92 13.62 6.45
C ALA A 91 -10.47 13.12 6.60
N LEU A 92 -10.23 12.18 7.51
CA LEU A 92 -8.92 11.56 7.69
C LEU A 92 -8.71 10.37 6.76
N LEU A 93 -9.75 9.58 6.53
CA LEU A 93 -9.66 8.35 5.74
C LEU A 93 -9.69 8.59 4.23
N ASN A 94 -10.52 9.53 3.76
CA ASN A 94 -10.69 9.76 2.33
C ASN A 94 -9.38 10.10 1.59
N PRO A 95 -8.50 10.97 2.13
CA PRO A 95 -7.24 11.23 1.45
C PRO A 95 -6.37 9.99 1.27
N VAL A 96 -6.35 9.10 2.26
CA VAL A 96 -5.55 7.87 2.21
C VAL A 96 -6.16 6.88 1.21
N ILE A 97 -7.48 6.76 1.20
CA ILE A 97 -8.19 5.91 0.23
C ILE A 97 -7.91 6.38 -1.19
N ASN A 98 -7.95 7.70 -1.43
CA ASN A 98 -7.65 8.27 -2.74
C ASN A 98 -6.21 7.99 -3.15
N GLU A 99 -5.28 8.08 -2.21
CA GLU A 99 -3.86 7.80 -2.47
C GLU A 99 -3.64 6.33 -2.84
N VAL A 100 -4.32 5.40 -2.17
CA VAL A 100 -4.26 3.98 -2.50
C VAL A 100 -4.78 3.74 -3.91
N GLU A 101 -5.91 4.36 -4.25
CA GLU A 101 -6.49 4.25 -5.59
C GLU A 101 -5.53 4.74 -6.66
N GLU A 102 -4.91 5.90 -6.45
CA GLU A 102 -3.93 6.44 -7.39
C GLU A 102 -2.72 5.52 -7.53
N MET A 103 -2.23 4.99 -6.43
CA MET A 103 -1.07 4.10 -6.47
C MET A 103 -1.38 2.78 -7.18
N GLN A 104 -2.61 2.27 -7.07
CA GLN A 104 -3.03 1.11 -7.85
C GLN A 104 -2.91 1.40 -9.35
N LYS A 105 -3.35 2.58 -9.78
CA LYS A 105 -3.26 2.98 -11.20
C LYS A 105 -1.82 3.08 -11.66
N VAL A 106 -0.96 3.68 -10.84
CA VAL A 106 0.47 3.79 -11.13
C VAL A 106 1.10 2.41 -11.25
N MET A 107 0.75 1.49 -10.35
CA MET A 107 1.30 0.14 -10.35
C MET A 107 0.85 -0.65 -11.58
N VAL A 108 -0.41 -0.55 -11.96
CA VAL A 108 -0.93 -1.20 -13.17
C VAL A 108 -0.22 -0.65 -14.40
N ALA A 109 -0.04 0.67 -14.49
CA ALA A 109 0.67 1.29 -15.62
C ALA A 109 2.13 0.81 -15.67
N THR A 110 2.79 0.73 -14.53
CA THR A 110 4.17 0.23 -14.44
C THR A 110 4.27 -1.21 -14.93
N LEU A 111 3.37 -2.07 -14.47
CA LEU A 111 3.33 -3.48 -14.87
C LEU A 111 3.08 -3.63 -16.37
N ASN A 112 2.13 -2.88 -16.92
CA ASN A 112 1.83 -2.93 -18.34
C ASN A 112 3.04 -2.51 -19.19
N LYS A 113 3.74 -1.47 -18.76
CA LYS A 113 4.94 -0.99 -19.43
C LYS A 113 6.06 -2.04 -19.40
N MET A 114 6.21 -2.73 -18.28
CA MET A 114 7.25 -3.76 -18.13
C MET A 114 6.97 -5.01 -18.95
N LYS A 115 5.69 -5.31 -19.20
CA LYS A 115 5.28 -6.51 -19.93
C LYS A 115 5.27 -6.31 -21.45
N SER A 116 5.31 -5.07 -21.91
CA SER A 116 5.27 -4.77 -23.35
C SER A 116 6.63 -4.86 -24.02
#